data_06cc884a84c13be3ca3c4d2936a480aa
#
_entry.id   06cc884a84c13be3ca3c4d2936a480aa
#
_cell.length_a   1.000
_cell.length_b   1.000
_cell.length_c   1.000
_cell.angle_alpha   90.00
_cell.angle_beta   90.00
_cell.angle_gamma   90.00
#
_symmetry.space_group_name_H-M   'P 1'
#
loop_
_entity.id
_entity.type
_entity.pdbx_description
1 polymer ?
#
loop_
_entity_poly.entity_id
_entity_poly.type
_entity_poly.pdbx_seq_one_letter_code
_entity_poly.pdbx_strand_id
1 'polypeptide(L)'
;MIIDFKNMEEQILPNFKGGEKAYAVKKFTDDRNMIMHGRLESGASIGLHTHEGNCEMFYIIEGTGKVLMDGEYERVEAGVCHYCPKGHTHSLINDSDS
;
A
#
# COMPACT_ATOMS: atom_id res chain seq x y z
N MET A 1 -21.84 6.83 -5.94
CA MET A 1 -20.80 7.09 -6.96
C MET A 1 -19.93 5.85 -7.12
N ILE A 2 -19.68 5.43 -8.33
CA ILE A 2 -18.85 4.25 -8.61
C ILE A 2 -17.46 4.72 -9.03
N ILE A 3 -16.43 4.13 -8.44
CA ILE A 3 -15.04 4.34 -8.84
C ILE A 3 -14.61 3.06 -9.54
N ASP A 4 -14.43 3.13 -10.86
CA ASP A 4 -14.18 1.96 -11.69
C ASP A 4 -12.68 1.80 -11.97
N PHE A 5 -11.99 1.14 -11.06
CA PHE A 5 -10.54 0.94 -11.18
C PHE A 5 -10.15 0.07 -12.37
N LYS A 6 -11.02 -0.88 -12.78
CA LYS A 6 -10.66 -1.77 -13.89
C LYS A 6 -10.48 -1.03 -15.22
N ASN A 7 -11.11 0.13 -15.38
CA ASN A 7 -10.99 0.96 -16.57
C ASN A 7 -10.05 2.15 -16.41
N MET A 8 -9.36 2.24 -15.28
CA MET A 8 -8.35 3.27 -15.04
C MET A 8 -7.00 2.85 -15.60
N GLU A 9 -6.23 3.84 -16.04
CA GLU A 9 -4.83 3.65 -16.37
C GLU A 9 -4.00 3.43 -15.11
N GLU A 10 -3.12 2.44 -15.15
CA GLU A 10 -2.21 2.15 -14.04
C GLU A 10 -1.01 3.10 -14.11
N GLN A 11 -0.66 3.71 -12.99
CA GLN A 11 0.54 4.53 -12.84
C GLN A 11 1.62 3.69 -12.19
N ILE A 12 2.84 3.83 -12.67
CA ILE A 12 4.00 3.14 -12.10
C ILE A 12 4.81 4.18 -11.32
N LEU A 13 4.94 3.97 -10.03
CA LEU A 13 5.64 4.88 -9.13
C LEU A 13 6.95 4.23 -8.67
N PRO A 14 8.09 4.55 -9.33
CA PRO A 14 9.36 3.93 -8.96
C PRO A 14 9.80 4.37 -7.57
N ASN A 15 10.27 3.42 -6.78
CA ASN A 15 10.80 3.66 -5.44
C ASN A 15 9.88 4.52 -4.58
N PHE A 16 8.59 4.18 -4.59
CA PHE A 16 7.57 4.97 -3.91
C PHE A 16 7.88 5.07 -2.41
N LYS A 17 7.92 6.30 -1.91
CA LYS A 17 8.29 6.59 -0.51
C LYS A 17 9.67 6.05 -0.11
N GLY A 18 10.58 5.87 -1.07
CA GLY A 18 11.88 5.30 -0.83
C GLY A 18 11.92 3.77 -0.81
N GLY A 19 10.85 3.12 -1.28
CA GLY A 19 10.78 1.67 -1.31
C GLY A 19 11.57 1.04 -2.45
N GLU A 20 11.51 -0.28 -2.52
CA GLU A 20 12.18 -1.07 -3.54
C GLU A 20 11.29 -1.26 -4.75
N LYS A 21 11.91 -1.27 -5.94
CA LYS A 21 11.23 -1.45 -7.22
C LYS A 21 10.14 -0.40 -7.41
N ALA A 22 8.94 -0.79 -7.82
CA ALA A 22 7.89 0.16 -8.13
C ALA A 22 6.56 -0.26 -7.52
N TYR A 23 5.73 0.75 -7.24
CA TYR A 23 4.35 0.55 -6.82
C TYR A 23 3.45 0.87 -8.02
N ALA A 24 2.68 -0.12 -8.47
CA ALA A 24 1.75 0.06 -9.57
C ALA A 24 0.37 0.38 -9.00
N VAL A 25 -0.21 1.53 -9.38
CA VAL A 25 -1.38 2.04 -8.69
C VAL A 25 -2.39 2.67 -9.64
N LYS A 26 -3.67 2.47 -9.33
CA LYS A 26 -4.79 3.20 -9.89
C LYS A 26 -5.38 4.01 -8.74
N LYS A 27 -5.56 5.30 -8.92
CA LYS A 27 -5.82 6.20 -7.80
C LYS A 27 -7.00 7.12 -8.07
N PHE A 28 -7.87 7.25 -7.08
CA PHE A 28 -8.92 8.25 -7.00
C PHE A 28 -8.66 9.16 -5.80
N THR A 29 -8.77 10.46 -6.00
CA THR A 29 -8.57 11.43 -4.93
C THR A 29 -9.66 12.49 -4.97
N ASP A 30 -10.21 12.81 -3.81
CA ASP A 30 -11.07 13.97 -3.63
C ASP A 30 -10.51 14.84 -2.50
N ASP A 31 -11.30 15.79 -1.99
CA ASP A 31 -10.85 16.74 -0.98
C ASP A 31 -10.61 16.09 0.40
N ARG A 32 -11.08 14.88 0.63
CA ARG A 32 -10.98 14.19 1.92
C ARG A 32 -10.34 12.82 1.87
N ASN A 33 -10.45 12.14 0.74
CA ASN A 33 -10.09 10.74 0.63
C ASN A 33 -9.19 10.46 -0.56
N MET A 34 -8.33 9.48 -0.39
CA MET A 34 -7.57 8.89 -1.48
C MET A 34 -7.80 7.39 -1.42
N ILE A 35 -8.27 6.83 -2.53
CA ILE A 35 -8.52 5.40 -2.65
C ILE A 35 -7.60 4.87 -3.75
N MET A 36 -6.80 3.87 -3.42
CA MET A 36 -5.86 3.29 -4.37
C MET A 36 -6.09 1.79 -4.50
N HIS A 37 -6.09 1.33 -5.74
CA HIS A 37 -5.98 -0.09 -6.05
C HIS A 37 -4.55 -0.31 -6.53
N GLY A 38 -3.74 -0.96 -5.72
CA GLY A 38 -2.31 -1.06 -5.99
C GLY A 38 -1.82 -2.50 -6.01
N ARG A 39 -0.65 -2.68 -6.60
CA ARG A 39 0.05 -3.97 -6.56
C ARG A 39 1.55 -3.75 -6.45
N LEU A 40 2.18 -4.69 -5.75
CA LEU A 40 3.63 -4.76 -5.61
C LEU A 40 4.09 -6.10 -6.16
N GLU A 41 4.99 -6.09 -7.12
CA GLU A 41 5.60 -7.34 -7.60
C GLU A 41 6.54 -7.90 -6.54
N SER A 42 6.96 -9.14 -6.73
CA SER A 42 7.91 -9.80 -5.82
C SER A 42 9.13 -8.91 -5.56
N GLY A 43 9.44 -8.68 -4.29
CA GLY A 43 10.56 -7.84 -3.87
C GLY A 43 10.29 -6.35 -3.85
N ALA A 44 9.12 -5.90 -4.31
CA ALA A 44 8.76 -4.49 -4.28
C ALA A 44 8.25 -4.08 -2.91
N SER A 45 8.37 -2.80 -2.59
CA SER A 45 7.87 -2.27 -1.33
C SER A 45 7.46 -0.81 -1.45
N ILE A 46 6.51 -0.41 -0.59
CA ILE A 46 6.25 1.00 -0.30
C ILE A 46 7.18 1.36 0.85
N GLY A 47 7.99 2.38 0.68
CA GLY A 47 9.01 2.74 1.67
C GLY A 47 8.41 3.17 3.00
N LEU A 48 9.25 3.16 4.02
CA LEU A 48 8.86 3.55 5.36
C LEU A 48 8.46 5.02 5.40
N HIS A 49 7.26 5.31 5.90
CA HIS A 49 6.76 6.68 5.98
C HIS A 49 5.78 6.84 7.14
N THR A 50 5.63 8.07 7.60
CA THR A 50 4.78 8.42 8.73
C THR A 50 3.52 9.13 8.25
N HIS A 51 2.36 8.72 8.78
CA HIS A 51 1.08 9.40 8.52
C HIS A 51 0.79 10.42 9.62
N GLU A 52 1.25 11.66 9.42
CA GLU A 52 1.12 12.71 10.45
C GLU A 52 -0.25 13.33 10.51
N GLY A 53 -0.92 13.48 9.39
CA GLY A 53 -2.21 14.19 9.28
C GLY A 53 -3.40 13.30 8.96
N ASN A 54 -3.19 12.00 8.79
CA ASN A 54 -4.23 11.07 8.37
C ASN A 54 -3.93 9.66 8.85
N CYS A 55 -4.81 8.73 8.53
CA CYS A 55 -4.58 7.31 8.72
C CYS A 55 -4.58 6.62 7.36
N GLU A 56 -4.14 5.38 7.32
CA GLU A 56 -4.13 4.58 6.10
C GLU A 56 -4.47 3.13 6.40
N MET A 57 -5.20 2.50 5.49
CA MET A 57 -5.55 1.09 5.57
C MET A 57 -5.09 0.38 4.30
N PHE A 58 -4.53 -0.82 4.45
CA PHE A 58 -4.26 -1.72 3.33
C PHE A 58 -5.14 -2.96 3.49
N TYR A 59 -6.14 -3.09 2.63
CA TYR A 59 -6.89 -4.34 2.55
C TYR A 59 -6.24 -5.22 1.48
N ILE A 60 -5.77 -6.39 1.89
CA ILE A 60 -5.05 -7.30 0.99
C ILE A 60 -6.05 -8.14 0.22
N ILE A 61 -6.07 -7.96 -1.10
CA ILE A 61 -7.01 -8.66 -1.98
C ILE A 61 -6.43 -10.01 -2.41
N GLU A 62 -5.13 -10.06 -2.66
CA GLU A 62 -4.48 -11.24 -3.23
C GLU A 62 -3.02 -11.28 -2.77
N GLY A 63 -2.51 -12.48 -2.56
CA GLY A 63 -1.11 -12.70 -2.22
C GLY A 63 -0.79 -12.57 -0.73
N THR A 64 0.49 -12.52 -0.45
CA THR A 64 1.05 -12.42 0.90
C THR A 64 2.17 -11.41 0.93
N GLY A 65 2.46 -10.90 2.12
CA GLY A 65 3.56 -9.98 2.31
C GLY A 65 3.78 -9.71 3.79
N LYS A 66 4.46 -8.61 4.08
CA LYS A 66 4.66 -8.16 5.45
C LYS A 66 4.57 -6.65 5.54
N VAL A 67 4.22 -6.17 6.72
CA VAL A 67 4.22 -4.75 7.06
C VAL A 67 5.20 -4.53 8.19
N LEU A 68 6.05 -3.52 8.04
CA LEU A 68 6.85 -3.01 9.16
C LEU A 68 6.06 -1.84 9.74
N MET A 69 5.67 -1.93 11.01
CA MET A 69 4.95 -0.87 11.68
C MET A 69 5.58 -0.59 13.05
N ASP A 70 6.02 0.65 13.23
CA ASP A 70 6.65 1.09 14.47
C ASP A 70 7.77 0.15 14.93
N GLY A 71 8.57 -0.33 13.97
CA GLY A 71 9.71 -1.20 14.24
C GLY A 71 9.40 -2.69 14.34
N GLU A 72 8.15 -3.10 14.15
CA GLU A 72 7.76 -4.50 14.24
C GLU A 72 7.15 -4.99 12.94
N TYR A 73 7.48 -6.22 12.54
CA TYR A 73 6.91 -6.83 11.33
C TYR A 73 5.68 -7.64 11.65
N GLU A 74 4.67 -7.51 10.76
CA GLU A 74 3.45 -8.31 10.81
C GLU A 74 3.23 -8.94 9.44
N ARG A 75 2.82 -10.21 9.41
CA ARG A 75 2.47 -10.89 8.16
C ARG A 75 1.10 -10.43 7.71
N VAL A 76 0.95 -10.25 6.39
CA VAL A 76 -0.36 -9.95 5.78
C VAL A 76 -0.65 -10.95 4.66
N GLU A 77 -1.94 -11.21 4.44
CA GLU A 77 -2.41 -12.13 3.41
C GLU A 77 -3.79 -11.69 2.93
N ALA A 78 -4.25 -12.30 1.84
CA ALA A 78 -5.58 -12.00 1.31
C ALA A 78 -6.65 -12.10 2.43
N GLY A 79 -7.53 -11.11 2.50
CA GLY A 79 -8.61 -11.07 3.46
C GLY A 79 -8.33 -10.33 4.75
N VAL A 80 -7.09 -9.87 4.96
CA VAL A 80 -6.77 -9.07 6.15
C VAL A 80 -6.59 -7.61 5.81
N CYS A 81 -6.79 -6.75 6.80
CA CYS A 81 -6.60 -5.31 6.67
C CYS A 81 -5.54 -4.84 7.66
N HIS A 82 -4.51 -4.20 7.14
CA HIS A 82 -3.53 -3.51 7.98
C HIS A 82 -3.99 -2.07 8.17
N TYR A 83 -4.04 -1.62 9.41
CA TYR A 83 -4.44 -0.26 9.75
C TYR A 83 -3.26 0.48 10.37
N CYS A 84 -2.90 1.62 9.76
CA CYS A 84 -1.89 2.53 10.29
C CYS A 84 -2.59 3.78 10.81
N PRO A 85 -2.76 3.92 12.14
CA PRO A 85 -3.39 5.11 12.71
C PRO A 85 -2.55 6.35 12.47
N LYS A 86 -3.19 7.50 12.59
CA LYS A 86 -2.52 8.79 12.53
C LYS A 86 -1.34 8.84 13.51
N GLY A 87 -0.21 9.31 13.04
CA GLY A 87 1.00 9.46 13.85
C GLY A 87 1.92 8.25 13.85
N HIS A 88 1.53 7.16 13.20
CA HIS A 88 2.33 5.94 13.14
C HIS A 88 3.09 5.82 11.82
N THR A 89 4.11 4.98 11.82
CA THR A 89 5.02 4.79 10.71
C THR A 89 4.92 3.36 10.19
N HIS A 90 4.81 3.19 8.87
CA HIS A 90 4.69 1.85 8.30
C HIS A 90 5.33 1.72 6.91
N SER A 91 5.50 0.48 6.48
CA SER A 91 5.98 0.10 5.15
C SER A 91 5.31 -1.22 4.76
N LEU A 92 4.85 -1.33 3.52
CA LEU A 92 4.29 -2.58 2.98
C LEU A 92 5.31 -3.20 2.04
N ILE A 93 5.57 -4.48 2.22
CA ILE A 93 6.62 -5.19 1.49
C ILE A 93 6.06 -6.50 0.93
N ASN A 94 6.25 -6.71 -0.38
CA ASN A 94 5.97 -8.02 -0.98
C ASN A 94 7.25 -8.85 -0.92
N ASP A 95 7.38 -9.66 0.13
CA ASP A 95 8.51 -10.56 0.32
C ASP A 95 8.25 -11.97 -0.21
N SER A 96 7.18 -12.13 -0.99
CA SER A 96 6.82 -13.42 -1.58
C SER A 96 7.52 -13.64 -2.93
N ASP A 97 7.32 -14.82 -3.52
CA ASP A 97 7.88 -15.17 -4.83
C ASP A 97 7.00 -14.73 -6.00
N SER A 98 5.87 -14.07 -5.73
CA SER A 98 4.92 -13.75 -6.80
C SER A 98 4.37 -12.34 -6.76
#